data_88d63308297e2bbf66c14090db67cb07
#
_entry.id   88d63308297e2bbf66c14090db67cb07
#
_cell.length_a   1.000
_cell.length_b   1.000
_cell.length_c   1.000
_cell.angle_alpha   90.00
_cell.angle_beta   90.00
_cell.angle_gamma   90.00
#
_symmetry.space_group_name_H-M   'P 1'
#
loop_
_entity.id
_entity.type
_entity.pdbx_description
1 polymer ?
#
loop_
_entity_poly.entity_id
_entity_poly.type
_entity_poly.pdbx_seq_one_letter_code
_entity_poly.pdbx_strand_id
1 'polypeptide(L)'
;NISQNAKTVVFVGTFRAGKQSVGAGDGRLHIRQEGAATKFVKQVEHRTFSGREALRRGQRVLYVTERAVFRLVPGGLELIEIAPGVDLQRDVLAQMDFVPAISPSMQTMDARLFMEQPMGLREQLLGIPLAQRLELDLERSLLYIDFSGLRVQSAQTIADIESAVRRCLSPVGARVAVVVNYDHFSIEAELIDHYTAMVQRLSADCYGKVTRYGTGGFLKAKLEATGRR
;
A
#
# COMPACT_ATOMS: atom_id res chain seq x y z
N ASN A 1 27.48 15.58 -8.64
CA ASN A 1 26.17 15.68 -8.03
C ASN A 1 25.42 14.35 -8.19
N ILE A 2 25.07 13.70 -7.11
CA ILE A 2 24.40 12.39 -7.08
C ILE A 2 23.04 12.48 -7.80
N SER A 3 22.23 13.49 -7.49
CA SER A 3 20.89 13.67 -8.07
C SER A 3 20.93 13.78 -9.61
N GLN A 4 21.94 14.42 -10.19
CA GLN A 4 22.03 14.56 -11.65
C GLN A 4 22.42 13.24 -12.37
N ASN A 5 22.83 12.20 -11.63
CA ASN A 5 23.25 10.91 -12.19
C ASN A 5 22.31 9.75 -11.80
N ALA A 6 21.31 9.99 -10.95
CA ALA A 6 20.32 8.98 -10.57
C ALA A 6 19.28 8.77 -11.70
N LYS A 7 18.73 7.57 -11.85
CA LYS A 7 17.63 7.29 -12.80
C LYS A 7 16.32 7.94 -12.35
N THR A 8 16.08 7.97 -11.03
CA THR A 8 14.91 8.60 -10.41
C THR A 8 15.37 9.48 -9.28
N VAL A 9 14.83 10.69 -9.21
CA VAL A 9 15.11 11.66 -8.15
C VAL A 9 13.79 12.12 -7.54
N VAL A 10 13.71 12.13 -6.22
CA VAL A 10 12.57 12.66 -5.49
C VAL A 10 13.08 13.74 -4.54
N PHE A 11 12.69 14.98 -4.79
CA PHE A 11 12.92 16.09 -3.88
C PHE A 11 11.73 16.20 -2.93
N VAL A 12 11.99 16.10 -1.63
CA VAL A 12 10.95 16.15 -0.59
C VAL A 12 11.17 17.37 0.29
N GLY A 13 10.11 18.09 0.59
CA GLY A 13 10.18 19.24 1.47
C GLY A 13 8.83 19.93 1.63
N THR A 14 8.77 20.97 2.47
CA THR A 14 7.57 21.80 2.60
C THR A 14 7.34 22.63 1.34
N PHE A 15 6.08 22.93 1.03
CA PHE A 15 5.70 23.76 -0.13
C PHE A 15 6.23 25.20 -0.03
N ARG A 16 6.13 25.79 1.16
CA ARG A 16 6.72 27.11 1.48
C ARG A 16 7.74 26.97 2.60
N ALA A 17 8.56 27.97 2.80
CA ALA A 17 9.54 28.04 3.89
C ALA A 17 9.21 29.20 4.85
N GLY A 18 9.80 29.17 6.06
CA GLY A 18 9.67 30.23 7.05
C GLY A 18 8.39 30.15 7.89
N LYS A 19 8.43 29.39 8.98
CA LYS A 19 7.36 29.27 9.99
C LYS A 19 6.00 28.82 9.43
N GLN A 20 6.02 27.94 8.44
CA GLN A 20 4.79 27.28 7.98
C GLN A 20 4.20 26.43 9.12
N SER A 21 2.88 26.49 9.29
CA SER A 21 2.14 25.63 10.21
C SER A 21 1.03 24.89 9.45
N VAL A 22 1.13 23.58 9.43
CA VAL A 22 0.13 22.68 8.85
C VAL A 22 -0.28 21.65 9.88
N GLY A 23 -1.47 21.10 9.73
CA GLY A 23 -1.98 19.98 10.52
C GLY A 23 -2.54 18.90 9.62
N ALA A 24 -2.52 17.68 10.07
CA ALA A 24 -3.21 16.55 9.45
C ALA A 24 -4.28 16.03 10.43
N GLY A 25 -5.45 15.67 9.91
CA GLY A 25 -6.53 15.11 10.69
C GLY A 25 -7.72 14.79 9.80
N ASP A 26 -8.50 13.79 10.19
CA ASP A 26 -9.70 13.36 9.46
C ASP A 26 -9.48 13.08 7.96
N GLY A 27 -8.27 12.62 7.62
CA GLY A 27 -7.88 12.34 6.25
C GLY A 27 -7.64 13.57 5.38
N ARG A 28 -7.41 14.75 5.99
CA ARG A 28 -7.22 16.03 5.30
C ARG A 28 -6.02 16.80 5.81
N LEU A 29 -5.42 17.59 4.94
CA LEU A 29 -4.42 18.61 5.30
C LEU A 29 -5.12 19.94 5.67
N HIS A 30 -4.70 20.53 6.77
CA HIS A 30 -5.14 21.83 7.24
C HIS A 30 -3.96 22.80 7.23
N ILE A 31 -3.99 23.83 6.38
CA ILE A 31 -3.00 24.90 6.36
C ILE A 31 -3.45 25.97 7.37
N ARG A 32 -2.77 26.02 8.52
CA ARG A 32 -3.05 26.98 9.59
C ARG A 32 -2.35 28.31 9.37
N GLN A 33 -1.12 28.25 8.84
CA GLN A 33 -0.32 29.41 8.54
C GLN A 33 0.60 29.12 7.35
N GLU A 34 0.60 30.00 6.36
CA GLU A 34 1.54 29.93 5.25
C GLU A 34 2.96 30.32 5.68
N GLY A 35 3.95 29.68 5.07
CA GLY A 35 5.34 30.06 5.22
C GLY A 35 5.63 31.42 4.55
N ALA A 36 6.52 32.20 5.13
CA ALA A 36 6.85 33.54 4.64
C ALA A 36 7.57 33.56 3.27
N ALA A 37 8.30 32.47 2.92
CA ALA A 37 9.13 32.42 1.72
C ALA A 37 8.58 31.42 0.69
N THR A 38 8.46 31.86 -0.55
CA THR A 38 8.10 31.05 -1.71
C THR A 38 9.29 30.17 -2.11
N LYS A 39 9.05 28.89 -2.38
CA LYS A 39 10.08 27.93 -2.82
C LYS A 39 9.94 27.59 -4.31
N PHE A 40 8.75 27.66 -4.86
CA PHE A 40 8.51 27.46 -6.29
C PHE A 40 8.65 28.81 -7.01
N VAL A 41 9.90 29.17 -7.35
CA VAL A 41 10.28 30.46 -7.91
C VAL A 41 10.67 30.32 -9.39
N LYS A 42 10.48 31.40 -10.18
CA LYS A 42 10.88 31.42 -11.60
C LYS A 42 12.39 31.32 -11.80
N GLN A 43 13.16 31.90 -10.91
CA GLN A 43 14.61 31.88 -10.96
C GLN A 43 15.17 31.45 -9.61
N VAL A 44 16.07 30.49 -9.62
CA VAL A 44 16.81 30.04 -8.44
C VAL A 44 18.13 30.78 -8.32
N GLU A 45 18.54 31.15 -7.11
CA GLU A 45 19.83 31.82 -6.86
C GLU A 45 21.01 30.91 -7.20
N HIS A 46 20.93 29.62 -6.78
CA HIS A 46 21.95 28.64 -7.06
C HIS A 46 21.38 27.41 -7.74
N ARG A 47 22.00 27.03 -8.85
CA ARG A 47 21.57 25.90 -9.64
C ARG A 47 22.45 24.68 -9.36
N THR A 48 22.01 23.76 -8.50
CA THR A 48 22.69 22.52 -8.16
C THR A 48 22.16 21.31 -8.91
N PHE A 49 20.97 21.42 -9.52
CA PHE A 49 20.32 20.42 -10.33
C PHE A 49 19.73 21.07 -11.59
N SER A 50 19.92 20.46 -12.75
CA SER A 50 19.38 20.94 -14.01
C SER A 50 18.24 20.07 -14.50
N GLY A 51 17.01 20.60 -14.52
CA GLY A 51 15.84 19.92 -15.06
C GLY A 51 15.98 19.62 -16.57
N ARG A 52 16.58 20.55 -17.34
CA ARG A 52 16.85 20.34 -18.77
C ARG A 52 17.78 19.13 -19.00
N GLU A 53 18.84 19.01 -18.22
CA GLU A 53 19.77 17.89 -18.30
C GLU A 53 19.10 16.58 -17.81
N ALA A 54 18.27 16.66 -16.79
CA ALA A 54 17.50 15.51 -16.32
C ALA A 54 16.56 14.95 -17.41
N LEU A 55 15.84 15.82 -18.11
CA LEU A 55 14.99 15.43 -19.24
C LEU A 55 15.80 14.83 -20.39
N ARG A 56 16.94 15.44 -20.73
CA ARG A 56 17.83 14.92 -21.77
C ARG A 56 18.33 13.50 -21.49
N ARG A 57 18.54 13.19 -20.19
CA ARG A 57 18.99 11.86 -19.73
C ARG A 57 17.84 10.89 -19.45
N GLY A 58 16.60 11.29 -19.66
CA GLY A 58 15.43 10.47 -19.35
C GLY A 58 15.25 10.19 -17.86
N GLN A 59 15.73 11.09 -16.97
CA GLN A 59 15.55 10.95 -15.53
C GLN A 59 14.08 11.20 -15.15
N ARG A 60 13.57 10.40 -14.22
CA ARG A 60 12.28 10.67 -13.55
C ARG A 60 12.53 11.59 -12.36
N VAL A 61 11.87 12.74 -12.33
CA VAL A 61 12.04 13.71 -11.25
C VAL A 61 10.69 14.07 -10.67
N LEU A 62 10.56 13.93 -9.36
CA LEU A 62 9.38 14.30 -8.58
C LEU A 62 9.76 15.35 -7.54
N TYR A 63 8.83 16.27 -7.29
CA TYR A 63 8.89 17.23 -6.19
C TYR A 63 7.67 16.96 -5.30
N VAL A 64 7.91 16.46 -4.10
CA VAL A 64 6.87 16.04 -3.16
C VAL A 64 6.82 17.01 -1.99
N THR A 65 5.65 17.58 -1.76
CA THR A 65 5.39 18.45 -0.61
C THR A 65 4.21 17.92 0.20
N GLU A 66 3.94 18.55 1.32
CA GLU A 66 2.78 18.19 2.16
C GLU A 66 1.44 18.40 1.45
N ARG A 67 1.36 19.28 0.42
CA ARG A 67 0.10 19.64 -0.22
C ARG A 67 -0.01 19.31 -1.70
N ALA A 68 1.12 19.14 -2.40
CA ALA A 68 1.14 18.92 -3.83
C ALA A 68 2.34 18.08 -4.26
N VAL A 69 2.17 17.25 -5.31
CA VAL A 69 3.26 16.54 -5.98
C VAL A 69 3.35 17.01 -7.42
N PHE A 70 4.58 17.33 -7.84
CA PHE A 70 4.87 17.71 -9.19
C PHE A 70 5.82 16.73 -9.85
N ARG A 71 5.67 16.56 -11.15
CA ARG A 71 6.56 15.81 -12.02
C ARG A 71 7.27 16.76 -12.97
N LEU A 72 8.55 16.53 -13.22
CA LEU A 72 9.29 17.24 -14.27
C LEU A 72 8.86 16.71 -15.64
N VAL A 73 8.45 17.64 -16.51
CA VAL A 73 8.04 17.37 -17.90
C VAL A 73 8.72 18.36 -18.86
N PRO A 74 8.75 18.10 -20.17
CA PRO A 74 9.15 19.12 -21.13
C PRO A 74 8.34 20.41 -20.93
N GLY A 75 9.04 21.52 -20.75
CA GLY A 75 8.43 22.83 -20.49
C GLY A 75 8.32 23.23 -19.02
N GLY A 76 8.56 22.35 -18.05
CA GLY A 76 8.55 22.74 -16.65
C GLY A 76 8.07 21.66 -15.67
N LEU A 77 7.23 22.06 -14.74
CA LEU A 77 6.61 21.17 -13.77
C LEU A 77 5.15 20.91 -14.13
N GLU A 78 4.71 19.69 -13.94
CA GLU A 78 3.32 19.27 -14.05
C GLU A 78 2.81 18.83 -12.67
N LEU A 79 1.72 19.43 -12.21
CA LEU A 79 1.02 19.04 -10.99
C LEU A 79 0.28 17.73 -11.23
N ILE A 80 0.60 16.70 -10.43
CA ILE A 80 0.04 15.34 -10.59
C ILE A 80 -0.81 14.90 -9.40
N GLU A 81 -0.55 15.46 -8.20
CA GLU A 81 -1.34 15.15 -7.01
C GLU A 81 -1.54 16.39 -6.13
N ILE A 82 -2.69 16.44 -5.44
CA ILE A 82 -3.04 17.45 -4.45
C ILE A 82 -3.54 16.79 -3.17
N ALA A 83 -3.18 17.35 -2.01
CA ALA A 83 -3.65 16.83 -0.73
C ALA A 83 -5.16 17.05 -0.52
N PRO A 84 -5.88 16.11 0.11
CA PRO A 84 -7.26 16.33 0.52
C PRO A 84 -7.36 17.55 1.44
N GLY A 85 -8.36 18.41 1.22
CA GLY A 85 -8.58 19.64 2.00
C GLY A 85 -7.86 20.88 1.48
N VAL A 86 -7.01 20.75 0.46
CA VAL A 86 -6.27 21.85 -0.18
C VAL A 86 -7.04 22.37 -1.38
N ASP A 87 -7.19 23.70 -1.48
CA ASP A 87 -7.76 24.38 -2.64
C ASP A 87 -6.67 24.63 -3.68
N LEU A 88 -6.89 24.16 -4.90
CA LEU A 88 -5.92 24.26 -6.00
C LEU A 88 -5.49 25.69 -6.28
N GLN A 89 -6.44 26.62 -6.38
CA GLN A 89 -6.16 27.99 -6.77
C GLN A 89 -5.48 28.76 -5.64
N ARG A 90 -6.08 28.74 -4.46
CA ARG A 90 -5.64 29.51 -3.30
C ARG A 90 -4.34 28.96 -2.70
N ASP A 91 -4.29 27.63 -2.49
CA ASP A 91 -3.26 27.00 -1.65
C ASP A 91 -2.08 26.46 -2.46
N VAL A 92 -2.23 26.33 -3.80
CA VAL A 92 -1.15 25.87 -4.68
C VAL A 92 -0.77 26.93 -5.69
N LEU A 93 -1.64 27.27 -6.63
CA LEU A 93 -1.27 28.13 -7.77
C LEU A 93 -0.95 29.57 -7.34
N ALA A 94 -1.72 30.16 -6.43
CA ALA A 94 -1.45 31.50 -5.89
C ALA A 94 -0.19 31.58 -5.01
N GLN A 95 0.38 30.44 -4.61
CA GLN A 95 1.56 30.35 -3.76
C GLN A 95 2.85 30.08 -4.54
N MET A 96 2.78 30.05 -5.88
CA MET A 96 3.91 29.82 -6.79
C MET A 96 4.19 31.07 -7.62
N ASP A 97 5.44 31.31 -7.99
CA ASP A 97 5.82 32.43 -8.89
C ASP A 97 5.60 32.09 -10.37
N PHE A 98 5.16 30.90 -10.69
CA PHE A 98 4.85 30.44 -12.05
C PHE A 98 3.67 29.49 -12.05
N VAL A 99 3.01 29.34 -13.18
CA VAL A 99 1.90 28.40 -13.35
C VAL A 99 2.46 27.07 -13.88
N PRO A 100 2.34 25.95 -13.13
CA PRO A 100 2.70 24.65 -13.63
C PRO A 100 1.67 24.14 -14.64
N ALA A 101 2.04 23.14 -15.45
CA ALA A 101 1.04 22.34 -16.14
C ALA A 101 0.20 21.56 -15.12
N ILE A 102 -1.08 21.35 -15.42
CA ILE A 102 -1.95 20.51 -14.58
C ILE A 102 -2.22 19.22 -15.33
N SER A 103 -1.93 18.10 -14.69
CA SER A 103 -2.19 16.80 -15.31
C SER A 103 -3.69 16.59 -15.53
N PRO A 104 -4.12 16.14 -16.72
CA PRO A 104 -5.51 15.78 -16.96
C PRO A 104 -5.98 14.62 -16.10
N SER A 105 -5.05 13.83 -15.57
CA SER A 105 -5.27 12.73 -14.63
C SER A 105 -4.76 13.06 -13.21
N MET A 106 -4.81 14.34 -12.84
CA MET A 106 -4.44 14.78 -11.48
C MET A 106 -5.25 14.01 -10.43
N GLN A 107 -4.57 13.49 -9.42
CA GLN A 107 -5.17 12.68 -8.36
C GLN A 107 -5.19 13.44 -7.02
N THR A 108 -6.01 12.94 -6.11
CA THR A 108 -5.93 13.33 -4.70
C THR A 108 -4.96 12.36 -4.01
N MET A 109 -4.08 12.89 -3.16
CA MET A 109 -3.20 12.08 -2.32
C MET A 109 -4.01 11.14 -1.44
N ASP A 110 -3.42 9.99 -1.09
CA ASP A 110 -4.06 9.02 -0.20
C ASP A 110 -4.42 9.67 1.14
N ALA A 111 -5.72 9.67 1.48
CA ALA A 111 -6.24 10.30 2.70
C ALA A 111 -5.59 9.72 3.98
N ARG A 112 -5.09 8.48 3.94
CA ARG A 112 -4.39 7.86 5.07
C ARG A 112 -3.10 8.58 5.46
N LEU A 113 -2.47 9.35 4.54
CA LEU A 113 -1.33 10.22 4.86
C LEU A 113 -1.67 11.30 5.89
N PHE A 114 -2.95 11.65 6.00
CA PHE A 114 -3.48 12.72 6.83
C PHE A 114 -4.37 12.21 7.97
N MET A 115 -4.20 10.95 8.36
CA MET A 115 -4.86 10.31 9.51
C MET A 115 -3.84 10.08 10.63
N GLU A 116 -4.32 10.00 11.87
CA GLU A 116 -3.47 9.69 13.03
C GLU A 116 -3.08 8.21 13.09
N GLN A 117 -3.88 7.33 12.48
CA GLN A 117 -3.65 5.90 12.47
C GLN A 117 -2.53 5.52 11.48
N PRO A 118 -1.76 4.47 11.75
CA PRO A 118 -0.79 3.93 10.80
C PRO A 118 -1.44 3.56 9.47
N MET A 119 -0.78 3.87 8.36
CA MET A 119 -1.31 3.64 7.01
C MET A 119 -1.47 2.17 6.60
N GLY A 120 -0.86 1.24 7.32
CA GLY A 120 -0.89 -0.18 6.95
C GLY A 120 -0.21 -0.49 5.60
N LEU A 121 0.70 0.36 5.14
CA LEU A 121 1.33 0.25 3.81
C LEU A 121 2.11 -1.04 3.64
N ARG A 122 2.73 -1.56 4.70
CA ARG A 122 3.50 -2.79 4.62
C ARG A 122 2.62 -3.96 4.22
N GLU A 123 1.47 -4.08 4.84
CA GLU A 123 0.50 -5.14 4.57
C GLU A 123 -0.08 -5.00 3.16
N GLN A 124 -0.32 -3.78 2.73
CA GLN A 124 -0.88 -3.49 1.42
C GLN A 124 0.13 -3.66 0.27
N LEU A 125 1.37 -3.16 0.45
CA LEU A 125 2.38 -3.17 -0.61
C LEU A 125 3.17 -4.47 -0.70
N LEU A 126 3.34 -5.16 0.42
CA LEU A 126 4.05 -6.44 0.52
C LEU A 126 3.10 -7.63 0.65
N GLY A 127 1.82 -7.37 0.88
CA GLY A 127 0.81 -8.42 0.98
C GLY A 127 0.48 -8.98 -0.41
N ILE A 128 0.73 -10.27 -0.62
CA ILE A 128 0.19 -10.99 -1.76
C ILE A 128 -1.33 -11.06 -1.56
N PRO A 129 -2.16 -10.60 -2.51
CA PRO A 129 -3.61 -10.70 -2.40
C PRO A 129 -4.07 -12.14 -2.15
N LEU A 130 -5.09 -12.33 -1.32
CA LEU A 130 -5.57 -13.67 -0.97
C LEU A 130 -5.91 -14.53 -2.20
N ALA A 131 -6.45 -13.92 -3.27
CA ALA A 131 -6.74 -14.64 -4.51
C ALA A 131 -5.50 -15.21 -5.20
N GLN A 132 -4.33 -14.56 -5.05
CA GLN A 132 -3.06 -15.01 -5.62
C GLN A 132 -2.34 -16.04 -4.72
N ARG A 133 -2.85 -16.26 -3.51
CA ARG A 133 -2.34 -17.26 -2.55
C ARG A 133 -3.02 -18.61 -2.70
N LEU A 134 -4.00 -18.72 -3.58
CA LEU A 134 -4.82 -19.91 -3.78
C LEU A 134 -4.65 -20.38 -5.22
N GLU A 135 -4.14 -21.58 -5.40
CA GLU A 135 -3.98 -22.23 -6.70
C GLU A 135 -4.71 -23.58 -6.70
N LEU A 136 -5.72 -23.72 -7.56
CA LEU A 136 -6.54 -24.91 -7.67
C LEU A 136 -6.14 -25.72 -8.90
N ASP A 137 -5.59 -26.92 -8.67
CA ASP A 137 -5.34 -27.93 -9.69
C ASP A 137 -6.59 -28.83 -9.80
N LEU A 138 -7.39 -28.60 -10.82
CA LEU A 138 -8.63 -29.36 -11.06
C LEU A 138 -8.36 -30.81 -11.45
N GLU A 139 -7.27 -31.09 -12.18
CA GLU A 139 -6.94 -32.45 -12.64
C GLU A 139 -6.58 -33.34 -11.44
N ARG A 140 -5.88 -32.79 -10.45
CA ARG A 140 -5.47 -33.52 -9.25
C ARG A 140 -6.43 -33.35 -8.09
N SER A 141 -7.49 -32.55 -8.23
CA SER A 141 -8.37 -32.16 -7.12
C SER A 141 -7.60 -31.67 -5.92
N LEU A 142 -6.64 -30.76 -6.15
CA LEU A 142 -5.68 -30.28 -5.16
C LEU A 142 -5.69 -28.76 -5.08
N LEU A 143 -5.86 -28.21 -3.89
CA LEU A 143 -5.75 -26.78 -3.59
C LEU A 143 -4.42 -26.51 -2.90
N TYR A 144 -3.61 -25.65 -3.49
CA TYR A 144 -2.44 -25.06 -2.85
C TYR A 144 -2.81 -23.73 -2.21
N ILE A 145 -2.44 -23.56 -0.96
CA ILE A 145 -2.65 -22.33 -0.19
C ILE A 145 -1.30 -21.82 0.30
N ASP A 146 -0.90 -20.63 -0.16
CA ASP A 146 0.34 -19.99 0.30
C ASP A 146 0.05 -18.86 1.31
N PHE A 147 0.10 -19.19 2.59
CA PHE A 147 0.02 -18.22 3.68
C PHE A 147 1.39 -17.77 4.18
N SER A 148 2.46 -17.97 3.39
CA SER A 148 3.78 -17.50 3.77
C SER A 148 3.79 -15.99 4.03
N GLY A 149 4.34 -15.60 5.20
CA GLY A 149 4.41 -14.21 5.64
C GLY A 149 3.08 -13.51 5.92
N LEU A 150 1.95 -14.21 5.83
CA LEU A 150 0.63 -13.64 6.13
C LEU A 150 0.49 -13.38 7.62
N ARG A 151 0.02 -12.18 7.99
CA ARG A 151 -0.31 -11.81 9.36
C ARG A 151 -1.81 -11.65 9.53
N VAL A 152 -2.39 -12.40 10.46
CA VAL A 152 -3.81 -12.32 10.80
C VAL A 152 -3.98 -11.46 12.05
N GLN A 153 -4.46 -10.22 11.85
CA GLN A 153 -4.57 -9.20 12.89
C GLN A 153 -6.03 -8.76 13.14
N SER A 154 -6.98 -9.33 12.41
CA SER A 154 -8.41 -9.01 12.61
C SER A 154 -9.30 -10.20 12.26
N ALA A 155 -10.49 -10.24 12.85
CA ALA A 155 -11.53 -11.20 12.49
C ALA A 155 -11.98 -11.04 11.02
N GLN A 156 -11.89 -9.83 10.45
CA GLN A 156 -12.19 -9.59 9.06
C GLN A 156 -11.22 -10.33 8.14
N THR A 157 -9.93 -10.35 8.45
CA THR A 157 -8.94 -11.14 7.68
C THR A 157 -9.30 -12.62 7.65
N ILE A 158 -9.79 -13.16 8.76
CA ILE A 158 -10.24 -14.57 8.84
C ILE A 158 -11.46 -14.80 7.93
N ALA A 159 -12.43 -13.91 7.96
CA ALA A 159 -13.60 -13.98 7.10
C ALA A 159 -13.25 -13.87 5.61
N ASP A 160 -12.30 -13.00 5.27
CA ASP A 160 -11.80 -12.83 3.90
C ASP A 160 -11.07 -14.08 3.40
N ILE A 161 -10.28 -14.75 4.25
CA ILE A 161 -9.65 -16.05 3.95
C ILE A 161 -10.72 -17.10 3.67
N GLU A 162 -11.73 -17.25 4.54
CA GLU A 162 -12.80 -18.22 4.35
C GLU A 162 -13.55 -17.97 3.04
N SER A 163 -13.90 -16.71 2.77
CA SER A 163 -14.60 -16.29 1.56
C SER A 163 -13.76 -16.54 0.29
N ALA A 164 -12.46 -16.27 0.33
CA ALA A 164 -11.57 -16.50 -0.80
C ALA A 164 -11.44 -18.00 -1.12
N VAL A 165 -11.28 -18.85 -0.11
CA VAL A 165 -11.20 -20.31 -0.27
C VAL A 165 -12.52 -20.85 -0.84
N ARG A 166 -13.66 -20.46 -0.28
CA ARG A 166 -14.98 -20.91 -0.77
C ARG A 166 -15.22 -20.49 -2.22
N ARG A 167 -14.85 -19.25 -2.60
CA ARG A 167 -14.93 -18.81 -4.00
C ARG A 167 -14.02 -19.61 -4.92
N CYS A 168 -12.79 -19.88 -4.50
CA CYS A 168 -11.83 -20.68 -5.26
C CYS A 168 -12.37 -22.11 -5.53
N LEU A 169 -13.04 -22.69 -4.54
CA LEU A 169 -13.59 -24.05 -4.62
C LEU A 169 -15.02 -24.12 -5.19
N SER A 170 -15.64 -23.00 -5.47
CA SER A 170 -17.03 -22.97 -5.99
C SER A 170 -17.25 -23.81 -7.26
N PRO A 171 -16.26 -23.98 -8.17
CA PRO A 171 -16.44 -24.83 -9.35
C PRO A 171 -16.33 -26.34 -9.04
N VAL A 172 -15.87 -26.70 -7.83
CA VAL A 172 -15.59 -28.09 -7.47
C VAL A 172 -16.72 -28.62 -6.60
N GLY A 173 -17.48 -29.58 -7.10
CA GLY A 173 -18.60 -30.19 -6.37
C GLY A 173 -18.20 -31.26 -5.35
N ALA A 174 -16.90 -31.47 -5.09
CA ALA A 174 -16.37 -32.50 -4.21
C ALA A 174 -15.29 -31.93 -3.27
N ARG A 175 -14.95 -32.67 -2.21
CA ARG A 175 -13.83 -32.32 -1.33
C ARG A 175 -12.49 -32.47 -2.05
N VAL A 176 -11.60 -31.48 -1.87
CA VAL A 176 -10.26 -31.46 -2.47
C VAL A 176 -9.17 -31.77 -1.43
N ALA A 177 -8.06 -32.34 -1.88
CA ALA A 177 -6.86 -32.37 -1.06
C ALA A 177 -6.29 -30.94 -0.94
N VAL A 178 -5.70 -30.61 0.21
CA VAL A 178 -5.18 -29.27 0.47
C VAL A 178 -3.75 -29.31 0.97
N VAL A 179 -2.91 -28.47 0.40
CA VAL A 179 -1.55 -28.22 0.88
C VAL A 179 -1.44 -26.76 1.29
N VAL A 180 -1.06 -26.51 2.55
CA VAL A 180 -0.96 -25.15 3.10
C VAL A 180 0.47 -24.84 3.51
N ASN A 181 1.01 -23.76 2.97
CA ASN A 181 2.27 -23.18 3.39
C ASN A 181 2.02 -22.15 4.49
N TYR A 182 2.58 -22.39 5.69
CA TYR A 182 2.53 -21.49 6.84
C TYR A 182 3.89 -20.86 7.17
N ASP A 183 4.82 -20.83 6.25
CA ASP A 183 6.15 -20.27 6.51
C ASP A 183 6.05 -18.80 6.90
N HIS A 184 6.65 -18.40 8.04
CA HIS A 184 6.53 -17.06 8.61
C HIS A 184 5.08 -16.53 8.81
N PHE A 185 4.08 -17.42 8.84
CA PHE A 185 2.72 -17.07 9.20
C PHE A 185 2.62 -16.64 10.67
N SER A 186 1.85 -15.61 10.94
CA SER A 186 1.58 -15.15 12.30
C SER A 186 0.12 -14.77 12.49
N ILE A 187 -0.38 -15.00 13.71
CA ILE A 187 -1.74 -14.67 14.13
C ILE A 187 -1.72 -14.13 15.54
N GLU A 188 -2.52 -13.11 15.82
CA GLU A 188 -2.70 -12.59 17.17
C GLU A 188 -3.37 -13.63 18.07
N ALA A 189 -2.90 -13.72 19.32
CA ALA A 189 -3.31 -14.78 20.25
C ALA A 189 -4.84 -14.86 20.45
N GLU A 190 -5.50 -13.70 20.48
CA GLU A 190 -6.94 -13.56 20.67
C GLU A 190 -7.75 -14.09 19.48
N LEU A 191 -7.15 -14.16 18.29
CA LEU A 191 -7.80 -14.61 17.06
C LEU A 191 -7.59 -16.10 16.76
N ILE A 192 -6.77 -16.80 17.54
CA ILE A 192 -6.41 -18.21 17.26
C ILE A 192 -7.65 -19.09 17.28
N ASP A 193 -8.59 -18.89 18.22
CA ASP A 193 -9.81 -19.70 18.32
C ASP A 193 -10.76 -19.44 17.16
N HIS A 194 -10.90 -18.20 16.74
CA HIS A 194 -11.67 -17.82 15.54
C HIS A 194 -11.08 -18.46 14.26
N TYR A 195 -9.76 -18.39 14.12
CA TYR A 195 -9.06 -19.01 12.98
C TYR A 195 -9.22 -20.54 12.98
N THR A 196 -9.08 -21.16 14.14
CA THR A 196 -9.26 -22.62 14.30
C THR A 196 -10.67 -23.05 13.92
N ALA A 197 -11.69 -22.31 14.38
CA ALA A 197 -13.09 -22.57 14.03
C ALA A 197 -13.34 -22.43 12.51
N MET A 198 -12.75 -21.45 11.86
CA MET A 198 -12.80 -21.27 10.40
C MET A 198 -12.17 -22.47 9.68
N VAL A 199 -10.99 -22.91 10.10
CA VAL A 199 -10.32 -24.09 9.53
C VAL A 199 -11.17 -25.35 9.72
N GLN A 200 -11.84 -25.50 10.87
CA GLN A 200 -12.76 -26.63 11.13
C GLN A 200 -13.93 -26.64 10.14
N ARG A 201 -14.58 -25.48 9.91
CA ARG A 201 -15.69 -25.36 8.95
C ARG A 201 -15.22 -25.72 7.52
N LEU A 202 -14.09 -25.15 7.07
CA LEU A 202 -13.55 -25.47 5.75
C LEU A 202 -13.17 -26.95 5.62
N SER A 203 -12.62 -27.56 6.68
CA SER A 203 -12.29 -28.98 6.71
C SER A 203 -13.52 -29.86 6.64
N ALA A 204 -14.60 -29.48 7.31
CA ALA A 204 -15.86 -30.22 7.27
C ALA A 204 -16.54 -30.14 5.90
N ASP A 205 -16.53 -28.95 5.28
CA ASP A 205 -17.32 -28.69 4.09
C ASP A 205 -16.55 -28.96 2.78
N CYS A 206 -15.26 -28.59 2.72
CA CYS A 206 -14.53 -28.46 1.47
C CYS A 206 -13.28 -29.32 1.36
N TYR A 207 -12.64 -29.68 2.50
CA TYR A 207 -11.33 -30.35 2.48
C TYR A 207 -11.46 -31.87 2.66
N GLY A 208 -10.66 -32.61 1.89
CA GLY A 208 -10.38 -34.01 2.11
C GLY A 208 -9.14 -34.17 3.00
N LYS A 209 -8.00 -34.53 2.40
CA LYS A 209 -6.71 -34.63 3.10
C LYS A 209 -6.04 -33.26 3.18
N VAL A 210 -5.58 -32.84 4.37
CA VAL A 210 -4.86 -31.57 4.54
C VAL A 210 -3.43 -31.83 4.97
N THR A 211 -2.48 -31.28 4.22
CA THR A 211 -1.03 -31.28 4.53
C THR A 211 -0.60 -29.85 4.86
N ARG A 212 0.16 -29.65 5.94
CA ARG A 212 0.63 -28.36 6.43
C ARG A 212 2.14 -28.39 6.62
N TYR A 213 2.83 -27.33 6.22
CA TYR A 213 4.26 -27.15 6.45
C TYR A 213 4.58 -25.72 6.86
N GLY A 214 5.77 -25.47 7.42
CA GLY A 214 6.21 -24.13 7.85
C GLY A 214 5.61 -23.63 9.16
N THR A 215 4.86 -24.43 9.92
CA THR A 215 4.21 -23.99 11.16
C THR A 215 5.15 -23.94 12.35
N GLY A 216 5.13 -22.87 13.15
CA GLY A 216 5.69 -22.82 14.48
C GLY A 216 4.98 -23.81 15.44
N GLY A 217 5.70 -24.32 16.44
CA GLY A 217 5.28 -25.47 17.27
C GLY A 217 3.88 -25.37 17.89
N PHE A 218 3.47 -24.21 18.41
CA PHE A 218 2.17 -24.05 19.09
C PHE A 218 0.98 -24.10 18.13
N LEU A 219 1.05 -23.38 17.01
CA LEU A 219 -0.02 -23.38 16.00
C LEU A 219 -0.16 -24.77 15.34
N LYS A 220 0.97 -25.44 15.09
CA LYS A 220 1.01 -26.81 14.58
C LYS A 220 0.27 -27.75 15.50
N ALA A 221 0.59 -27.77 16.81
CA ALA A 221 -0.05 -28.63 17.79
C ALA A 221 -1.57 -28.42 17.87
N LYS A 222 -2.03 -27.15 17.81
CA LYS A 222 -3.46 -26.82 17.88
C LYS A 222 -4.21 -27.24 16.61
N LEU A 223 -3.64 -27.04 15.42
CA LEU A 223 -4.24 -27.43 14.14
C LEU A 223 -4.23 -28.97 13.92
N GLU A 224 -3.23 -29.70 14.44
CA GLU A 224 -3.17 -31.15 14.38
C GLU A 224 -4.16 -31.83 15.33
N ALA A 225 -4.38 -31.26 16.52
CA ALA A 225 -5.39 -31.74 17.45
C ALA A 225 -6.82 -31.64 16.88
N THR A 226 -7.06 -30.70 15.98
CA THR A 226 -8.34 -30.46 15.31
C THR A 226 -8.62 -31.41 14.15
N GLY A 227 -7.60 -32.00 13.55
CA GLY A 227 -7.70 -32.91 12.38
C GLY A 227 -7.78 -34.40 12.68
N ARG A 228 -7.84 -34.79 13.96
CA ARG A 228 -7.90 -36.20 14.40
C ARG A 228 -9.31 -36.61 14.92
N ARG A 229 -10.36 -36.09 14.33
CA ARG A 229 -11.73 -36.58 14.58
C ARG A 229 -12.38 -36.98 13.27
#